data_79d29b604d3df66bb3e7ebcdd87c1aab
#
_entry.id   79d29b604d3df66bb3e7ebcdd87c1aab
#
_cell.length_a   1.000
_cell.length_b   1.000
_cell.length_c   1.000
_cell.angle_alpha   90.00
_cell.angle_beta   90.00
_cell.angle_gamma   90.00
#
_symmetry.space_group_name_H-M   'P 1'
#
loop_
_entity.id
_entity.type
_entity.pdbx_description
1 polymer ?
#
loop_
_entity_poly.entity_id
_entity_poly.type
_entity_poly.pdbx_seq_one_letter_code
_entity_poly.pdbx_strand_id
1 'polypeptide(L)'
;MCERQRRIYLAGDSTVQSYTKVMEPQTGWGQVFYEYFKGHDECVERQSTDSRFTQSRQYELPGVVIDNRAMAGRSSRNYRVEGRLLDIADSMKEGDYLFVQFGHNDANKAKEERYVEPEKFGESLMPYVEVCRKAKATCVLITAIAMRNCDDNPEGKFTYSFPEYREAMIAFARKENIPLLDLGKATTELCEKTGAEGCKQLFLWVEPGEYPNSKHKDGKQDNAHLKVAGARAFAGVLRGLIKAYNQDDRLDFIKAQLR
;
A
#
# COMPACT_ATOMS: atom_id res chain seq x y z
N MET A 1 -27.33 -11.53 -17.26
CA MET A 1 -26.42 -10.37 -17.36
C MET A 1 -25.19 -10.71 -16.52
N CYS A 2 -23.97 -10.68 -17.10
CA CYS A 2 -22.74 -10.91 -16.32
C CYS A 2 -22.58 -9.73 -15.36
N GLU A 3 -22.54 -9.97 -14.06
CA GLU A 3 -22.33 -8.93 -13.07
C GLU A 3 -20.95 -8.29 -13.32
N ARG A 4 -20.86 -6.96 -13.30
CA ARG A 4 -19.60 -6.23 -13.45
C ARG A 4 -18.65 -6.63 -12.32
N GLN A 5 -17.42 -6.99 -12.64
CA GLN A 5 -16.38 -7.17 -11.64
C GLN A 5 -16.13 -5.86 -10.88
N ARG A 6 -16.13 -5.93 -9.55
CA ARG A 6 -15.74 -4.81 -8.69
C ARG A 6 -14.24 -4.59 -8.75
N ARG A 7 -13.83 -3.33 -8.57
CA ARG A 7 -12.42 -2.96 -8.54
C ARG A 7 -11.97 -2.59 -7.14
N ILE A 8 -10.74 -2.95 -6.83
CA ILE A 8 -9.99 -2.50 -5.65
C ILE A 8 -8.86 -1.63 -6.18
N TYR A 9 -9.04 -0.31 -6.15
CA TYR A 9 -7.98 0.64 -6.47
C TYR A 9 -7.01 0.73 -5.29
N LEU A 10 -5.70 0.72 -5.58
CA LEU A 10 -4.66 0.96 -4.59
C LEU A 10 -4.03 2.33 -4.85
N ALA A 11 -4.24 3.29 -3.95
CA ALA A 11 -3.56 4.58 -3.93
C ALA A 11 -2.50 4.56 -2.82
N GLY A 12 -1.26 4.86 -3.17
CA GLY A 12 -0.15 4.78 -2.23
C GLY A 12 1.17 5.21 -2.84
N ASP A 13 2.23 4.93 -2.11
CA ASP A 13 3.60 5.28 -2.44
C ASP A 13 4.43 4.10 -2.97
N SER A 14 5.77 4.17 -2.82
CA SER A 14 6.72 3.15 -3.25
C SER A 14 6.55 1.79 -2.57
N THR A 15 5.95 1.76 -1.39
CA THR A 15 5.75 0.52 -0.64
C THR A 15 4.55 -0.30 -1.14
N VAL A 16 3.69 0.33 -1.96
CA VAL A 16 2.49 -0.26 -2.59
C VAL A 16 2.69 -0.52 -4.09
N GLN A 17 3.53 0.30 -4.75
CA GLN A 17 3.70 0.34 -6.21
C GLN A 17 4.08 -1.02 -6.81
N SER A 18 3.65 -1.25 -8.05
CA SER A 18 4.16 -2.33 -8.91
C SER A 18 5.42 -1.89 -9.64
N TYR A 19 6.46 -2.70 -9.57
CA TYR A 19 7.77 -2.44 -10.17
C TYR A 19 8.03 -3.32 -11.39
N THR A 20 8.89 -2.84 -12.27
CA THR A 20 9.37 -3.61 -13.43
C THR A 20 10.60 -4.44 -13.05
N LYS A 21 10.94 -5.43 -13.87
CA LYS A 21 12.13 -6.31 -13.68
C LYS A 21 13.42 -5.55 -13.45
N VAL A 22 13.57 -4.37 -14.02
CA VAL A 22 14.75 -3.51 -13.84
C VAL A 22 14.94 -3.08 -12.36
N MET A 23 13.89 -3.13 -11.55
CA MET A 23 13.93 -2.78 -10.12
C MET A 23 14.03 -4.01 -9.20
N GLU A 24 14.11 -5.23 -9.76
CA GLU A 24 14.24 -6.43 -8.92
C GLU A 24 15.40 -6.32 -7.91
N PRO A 25 15.23 -6.80 -6.68
CA PRO A 25 14.05 -7.47 -6.10
C PRO A 25 13.03 -6.51 -5.46
N GLN A 26 13.14 -5.19 -5.66
CA GLN A 26 12.23 -4.20 -5.08
C GLN A 26 10.79 -4.46 -5.53
N THR A 27 9.89 -4.60 -4.55
CA THR A 27 8.49 -4.97 -4.78
C THR A 27 7.60 -4.27 -3.77
N GLY A 28 6.53 -3.60 -4.22
CA GLY A 28 5.51 -3.11 -3.29
C GLY A 28 4.50 -4.20 -2.94
N TRP A 29 3.89 -4.14 -1.74
CA TRP A 29 2.91 -5.15 -1.35
C TRP A 29 1.70 -5.20 -2.28
N GLY A 30 1.32 -4.07 -2.91
CA GLY A 30 0.22 -4.01 -3.87
C GLY A 30 0.48 -4.80 -5.17
N GLN A 31 1.76 -5.04 -5.51
CA GLN A 31 2.16 -5.81 -6.68
C GLN A 31 1.85 -7.31 -6.53
N VAL A 32 1.87 -7.82 -5.31
CA VAL A 32 1.69 -9.25 -5.00
C VAL A 32 0.37 -9.51 -4.25
N PHE A 33 -0.43 -8.50 -3.99
CA PHE A 33 -1.65 -8.63 -3.21
C PHE A 33 -2.68 -9.57 -3.86
N TYR A 34 -2.71 -9.63 -5.19
CA TYR A 34 -3.57 -10.52 -5.96
C TYR A 34 -3.35 -12.00 -5.62
N GLU A 35 -2.14 -12.38 -5.20
CA GLU A 35 -1.80 -13.77 -4.83
C GLU A 35 -2.64 -14.30 -3.66
N TYR A 36 -3.30 -13.43 -2.90
CA TYR A 36 -4.16 -13.77 -1.76
C TYR A 36 -5.64 -13.88 -2.11
N PHE A 37 -5.98 -13.80 -3.39
CA PHE A 37 -7.36 -13.92 -3.86
C PHE A 37 -7.62 -15.28 -4.51
N LYS A 38 -8.88 -15.72 -4.49
CA LYS A 38 -9.34 -16.90 -5.22
C LYS A 38 -9.12 -16.70 -6.71
N GLY A 39 -8.71 -17.76 -7.41
CA GLY A 39 -8.42 -17.68 -8.84
C GLY A 39 -7.14 -16.91 -9.19
N HIS A 40 -6.23 -16.70 -8.23
CA HIS A 40 -4.96 -15.99 -8.47
C HIS A 40 -4.08 -16.65 -9.54
N ASP A 41 -4.19 -17.96 -9.75
CA ASP A 41 -3.47 -18.70 -10.80
C ASP A 41 -4.00 -18.37 -12.22
N GLU A 42 -5.21 -17.80 -12.32
CA GLU A 42 -5.84 -17.33 -13.56
C GLU A 42 -5.66 -15.82 -13.77
N CYS A 43 -4.86 -15.17 -12.92
CA CYS A 43 -4.68 -13.72 -12.96
C CYS A 43 -4.07 -13.26 -14.28
N VAL A 44 -4.71 -12.26 -14.90
CA VAL A 44 -4.18 -11.56 -16.08
C VAL A 44 -3.66 -10.20 -15.65
N GLU A 45 -2.34 -10.01 -15.77
CA GLU A 45 -1.72 -8.70 -15.52
C GLU A 45 -1.80 -7.83 -16.77
N ARG A 46 -2.26 -6.57 -16.58
CA ARG A 46 -2.26 -5.54 -17.63
C ARG A 46 -1.53 -4.29 -17.15
N GLN A 47 -0.64 -3.77 -17.98
CA GLN A 47 0.02 -2.49 -17.74
C GLN A 47 -0.86 -1.35 -18.25
N SER A 48 -0.84 -0.21 -17.56
CA SER A 48 -1.45 1.03 -18.06
C SER A 48 -0.79 1.46 -19.38
N THR A 49 -1.60 1.86 -20.33
CA THR A 49 -1.16 2.48 -21.59
C THR A 49 -1.10 4.01 -21.49
N ASP A 50 -1.58 4.60 -20.39
CA ASP A 50 -1.47 6.05 -20.16
C ASP A 50 -0.03 6.42 -19.82
N SER A 51 0.58 7.26 -20.66
CA SER A 51 1.97 7.71 -20.51
C SER A 51 2.23 8.44 -19.18
N ARG A 52 1.20 9.01 -18.56
CA ARG A 52 1.30 9.68 -17.25
C ARG A 52 1.39 8.68 -16.08
N PHE A 53 0.88 7.45 -16.26
CA PHE A 53 0.69 6.45 -15.21
C PHE A 53 1.24 5.07 -15.60
N THR A 54 2.35 5.03 -16.33
CA THR A 54 2.94 3.79 -16.88
C THR A 54 3.31 2.73 -15.82
N GLN A 55 3.46 3.13 -14.54
CA GLN A 55 3.71 2.20 -13.43
C GLN A 55 2.45 1.44 -13.00
N SER A 56 1.24 1.93 -13.35
CA SER A 56 -0.01 1.30 -12.92
C SER A 56 -0.18 -0.08 -13.55
N ARG A 57 -0.68 -1.02 -12.74
CA ARG A 57 -0.94 -2.41 -13.12
C ARG A 57 -2.32 -2.81 -12.67
N GLN A 58 -3.03 -3.51 -13.53
CA GLN A 58 -4.29 -4.18 -13.22
C GLN A 58 -4.05 -5.67 -13.15
N TYR A 59 -4.52 -6.29 -12.09
CA TYR A 59 -4.52 -7.73 -11.86
C TYR A 59 -5.97 -8.18 -11.93
N GLU A 60 -6.35 -8.75 -13.09
CA GLU A 60 -7.70 -9.23 -13.36
C GLU A 60 -7.84 -10.68 -12.89
N LEU A 61 -8.76 -10.91 -11.95
CA LEU A 61 -9.06 -12.21 -11.35
C LEU A 61 -10.53 -12.59 -11.61
N PRO A 62 -10.91 -13.86 -11.51
CA PRO A 62 -12.31 -14.25 -11.54
C PRO A 62 -13.11 -13.56 -10.42
N GLY A 63 -13.87 -12.56 -10.64
CA GLY A 63 -14.73 -11.88 -9.65
C GLY A 63 -14.24 -10.52 -9.15
N VAL A 64 -12.96 -10.17 -9.29
CA VAL A 64 -12.43 -8.89 -8.82
C VAL A 64 -11.24 -8.41 -9.67
N VAL A 65 -11.08 -7.10 -9.80
CA VAL A 65 -9.89 -6.49 -10.40
C VAL A 65 -9.14 -5.70 -9.34
N ILE A 66 -7.86 -5.96 -9.14
CA ILE A 66 -6.99 -5.11 -8.32
C ILE A 66 -6.28 -4.13 -9.27
N ASP A 67 -6.52 -2.84 -9.09
CA ASP A 67 -5.97 -1.76 -9.93
C ASP A 67 -4.94 -0.97 -9.10
N ASN A 68 -3.67 -1.39 -9.19
CA ASN A 68 -2.59 -0.76 -8.43
C ASN A 68 -2.10 0.51 -9.13
N ARG A 69 -2.53 1.66 -8.64
CA ARG A 69 -2.17 2.98 -9.14
C ARG A 69 -1.17 3.72 -8.25
N ALA A 70 -0.60 3.03 -7.26
CA ALA A 70 0.41 3.60 -6.38
C ALA A 70 1.64 4.10 -7.15
N MET A 71 2.29 5.13 -6.62
CA MET A 71 3.46 5.75 -7.24
C MET A 71 4.53 6.12 -6.22
N ALA A 72 5.75 5.63 -6.46
CA ALA A 72 6.91 5.89 -5.61
C ALA A 72 7.15 7.38 -5.38
N GLY A 73 7.49 7.73 -4.15
CA GLY A 73 7.81 9.10 -3.76
C GLY A 73 6.59 10.01 -3.57
N ARG A 74 5.36 9.49 -3.64
CA ARG A 74 4.16 10.32 -3.44
C ARG A 74 3.69 10.28 -2.01
N SER A 75 3.33 11.47 -1.51
CA SER A 75 2.55 11.66 -0.30
C SER A 75 1.06 11.76 -0.63
N SER A 76 0.20 11.78 0.38
CA SER A 76 -1.23 12.01 0.21
C SER A 76 -1.53 13.30 -0.54
N ARG A 77 -0.70 14.34 -0.33
CA ARG A 77 -0.84 15.66 -0.96
C ARG A 77 -0.44 15.64 -2.43
N ASN A 78 0.81 15.26 -2.76
CA ASN A 78 1.29 15.38 -4.13
C ASN A 78 0.71 14.32 -5.08
N TYR A 79 0.33 13.15 -4.57
CA TYR A 79 -0.45 12.17 -5.34
C TYR A 79 -1.74 12.79 -5.91
N ARG A 80 -2.45 13.56 -5.09
CA ARG A 80 -3.65 14.29 -5.49
C ARG A 80 -3.34 15.43 -6.46
N VAL A 81 -2.34 16.27 -6.15
CA VAL A 81 -1.96 17.44 -6.97
C VAL A 81 -1.53 17.03 -8.39
N GLU A 82 -0.89 15.87 -8.54
CA GLU A 82 -0.52 15.30 -9.85
C GLU A 82 -1.72 14.73 -10.65
N GLY A 83 -2.94 14.84 -10.15
CA GLY A 83 -4.15 14.34 -10.83
C GLY A 83 -4.37 12.82 -10.73
N ARG A 84 -3.55 12.07 -9.96
CA ARG A 84 -3.66 10.61 -9.85
C ARG A 84 -4.95 10.17 -9.17
N LEU A 85 -5.40 10.92 -8.15
CA LEU A 85 -6.68 10.66 -7.52
C LEU A 85 -7.86 10.95 -8.46
N LEU A 86 -7.75 11.99 -9.30
CA LEU A 86 -8.77 12.32 -10.29
C LEU A 86 -8.92 11.20 -11.34
N ASP A 87 -7.79 10.64 -11.80
CA ASP A 87 -7.80 9.51 -12.72
C ASP A 87 -8.50 8.25 -12.13
N ILE A 88 -8.32 8.00 -10.83
CA ILE A 88 -9.09 6.97 -10.11
C ILE A 88 -10.58 7.35 -10.08
N ALA A 89 -10.91 8.60 -9.73
CA ALA A 89 -12.29 9.08 -9.62
C ALA A 89 -13.07 8.92 -10.93
N ASP A 90 -12.43 9.24 -12.08
CA ASP A 90 -13.04 9.15 -13.39
C ASP A 90 -13.40 7.70 -13.81
N SER A 91 -12.66 6.73 -13.26
CA SER A 91 -12.88 5.30 -13.56
C SER A 91 -13.69 4.56 -12.50
N MET A 92 -13.82 5.12 -11.28
CA MET A 92 -14.48 4.49 -10.14
C MET A 92 -16.00 4.38 -10.34
N LYS A 93 -16.58 3.28 -9.89
CA LYS A 93 -18.01 3.00 -9.98
C LYS A 93 -18.58 2.56 -8.64
N GLU A 94 -19.90 2.61 -8.51
CA GLU A 94 -20.64 2.12 -7.35
C GLU A 94 -20.23 0.68 -7.00
N GLY A 95 -19.96 0.45 -5.72
CA GLY A 95 -19.52 -0.84 -5.17
C GLY A 95 -18.03 -1.15 -5.33
N ASP A 96 -17.22 -0.26 -5.94
CA ASP A 96 -15.76 -0.38 -5.96
C ASP A 96 -15.14 -0.02 -4.61
N TYR A 97 -13.84 -0.24 -4.48
CA TYR A 97 -13.05 0.03 -3.28
C TYR A 97 -11.85 0.91 -3.62
N LEU A 98 -11.50 1.81 -2.69
CA LEU A 98 -10.24 2.55 -2.73
C LEU A 98 -9.45 2.28 -1.45
N PHE A 99 -8.34 1.57 -1.58
CA PHE A 99 -7.37 1.36 -0.51
C PHE A 99 -6.34 2.48 -0.55
N VAL A 100 -6.18 3.19 0.56
CA VAL A 100 -5.34 4.39 0.65
C VAL A 100 -4.24 4.16 1.69
N GLN A 101 -2.98 4.11 1.25
CA GLN A 101 -1.83 4.00 2.15
C GLN A 101 -0.80 5.10 1.84
N PHE A 102 -0.63 6.02 2.76
CA PHE A 102 0.39 7.06 2.75
C PHE A 102 1.00 7.23 4.15
N GLY A 103 2.07 8.05 4.25
CA GLY A 103 2.76 8.36 5.50
C GLY A 103 4.27 8.50 5.32
N HIS A 104 4.94 7.58 4.60
CA HIS A 104 6.39 7.59 4.42
C HIS A 104 6.91 8.89 3.78
N ASN A 105 6.23 9.37 2.75
CA ASN A 105 6.61 10.61 2.07
C ASN A 105 6.01 11.84 2.73
N ASP A 106 4.84 11.70 3.36
CA ASP A 106 4.19 12.77 4.12
C ASP A 106 5.06 13.20 5.30
N ALA A 107 5.75 12.26 5.95
CA ALA A 107 6.66 12.52 7.06
C ALA A 107 8.01 13.13 6.65
N ASN A 108 8.31 13.23 5.36
CA ASN A 108 9.62 13.68 4.89
C ASN A 108 9.74 15.20 4.87
N LYS A 109 10.12 15.79 6.00
CA LYS A 109 10.31 17.24 6.18
C LYS A 109 11.35 17.87 5.24
N ALA A 110 12.30 17.06 4.72
CA ALA A 110 13.32 17.56 3.79
C ALA A 110 12.78 17.78 2.36
N LYS A 111 11.53 17.41 2.09
CA LYS A 111 10.87 17.50 0.78
C LYS A 111 9.54 18.23 0.92
N GLU A 112 9.60 19.55 0.88
CA GLU A 112 8.46 20.44 1.12
C GLU A 112 7.25 20.11 0.24
N GLU A 113 7.48 19.71 -1.01
CA GLU A 113 6.44 19.34 -1.97
C GLU A 113 5.64 18.08 -1.58
N ARG A 114 6.19 17.26 -0.67
CA ARG A 114 5.58 16.03 -0.18
C ARG A 114 5.10 16.15 1.25
N TYR A 115 5.82 16.93 2.04
CA TYR A 115 5.59 17.02 3.48
C TYR A 115 4.16 17.48 3.78
N VAL A 116 3.54 16.78 4.70
CA VAL A 116 2.25 17.12 5.31
C VAL A 116 2.44 17.09 6.81
N GLU A 117 2.11 18.17 7.49
CA GLU A 117 2.15 18.21 8.96
C GLU A 117 1.24 17.12 9.54
N PRO A 118 1.66 16.40 10.61
CA PRO A 118 0.86 15.32 11.20
C PRO A 118 -0.56 15.75 11.55
N GLU A 119 -0.73 16.96 12.08
CA GLU A 119 -2.03 17.55 12.46
C GLU A 119 -2.95 17.76 11.25
N LYS A 120 -2.39 17.95 10.07
CA LYS A 120 -3.13 18.15 8.79
C LYS A 120 -3.27 16.85 7.99
N PHE A 121 -2.64 15.77 8.44
CA PHE A 121 -2.62 14.53 7.66
C PHE A 121 -4.03 13.95 7.46
N GLY A 122 -4.88 13.96 8.49
CA GLY A 122 -6.29 13.57 8.35
C GLY A 122 -7.03 14.38 7.29
N GLU A 123 -6.85 15.71 7.28
CA GLU A 123 -7.46 16.59 6.27
C GLU A 123 -6.95 16.28 4.85
N SER A 124 -5.68 15.91 4.70
CA SER A 124 -5.10 15.54 3.40
C SER A 124 -5.72 14.25 2.81
N LEU A 125 -6.33 13.41 3.65
CA LEU A 125 -7.02 12.18 3.26
C LEU A 125 -8.50 12.41 2.88
N MET A 126 -9.09 13.53 3.26
CA MET A 126 -10.50 13.82 2.98
C MET A 126 -10.87 13.71 1.49
N PRO A 127 -10.08 14.23 0.52
CA PRO A 127 -10.42 14.11 -0.90
C PRO A 127 -10.56 12.66 -1.39
N TYR A 128 -9.83 11.71 -0.80
CA TYR A 128 -9.94 10.27 -1.13
C TYR A 128 -11.28 9.71 -0.66
N VAL A 129 -11.75 10.15 0.51
CA VAL A 129 -13.06 9.77 1.07
C VAL A 129 -14.18 10.37 0.22
N GLU A 130 -14.06 11.64 -0.18
CA GLU A 130 -15.06 12.33 -0.98
C GLU A 130 -15.25 11.69 -2.36
N VAL A 131 -14.16 11.28 -3.02
CA VAL A 131 -14.23 10.54 -4.29
C VAL A 131 -15.02 9.25 -4.13
N CYS A 132 -14.77 8.49 -3.07
CA CYS A 132 -15.51 7.26 -2.80
C CYS A 132 -16.99 7.54 -2.49
N ARG A 133 -17.29 8.53 -1.66
CA ARG A 133 -18.68 8.92 -1.33
C ARG A 133 -19.45 9.31 -2.58
N LYS A 134 -18.84 10.12 -3.46
CA LYS A 134 -19.45 10.54 -4.74
C LYS A 134 -19.74 9.35 -5.66
N ALA A 135 -18.83 8.39 -5.73
CA ALA A 135 -18.97 7.20 -6.55
C ALA A 135 -19.83 6.09 -5.90
N LYS A 136 -20.26 6.24 -4.65
CA LYS A 136 -20.85 5.18 -3.81
C LYS A 136 -19.93 3.96 -3.70
N ALA A 137 -18.65 4.20 -3.60
CA ALA A 137 -17.59 3.23 -3.39
C ALA A 137 -17.13 3.23 -1.91
N THR A 138 -16.41 2.21 -1.50
CA THR A 138 -15.88 2.09 -0.13
C THR A 138 -14.44 2.58 -0.07
N CYS A 139 -14.17 3.62 0.72
CA CYS A 139 -12.81 4.01 1.10
C CYS A 139 -12.31 3.13 2.25
N VAL A 140 -11.08 2.64 2.16
CA VAL A 140 -10.41 1.88 3.22
C VAL A 140 -9.05 2.54 3.48
N LEU A 141 -8.85 3.03 4.69
CA LEU A 141 -7.58 3.62 5.11
C LEU A 141 -6.65 2.53 5.65
N ILE A 142 -5.39 2.61 5.26
CA ILE A 142 -4.34 1.65 5.65
C ILE A 142 -3.18 2.45 6.20
N THR A 143 -2.79 2.19 7.46
CA THR A 143 -1.64 2.87 8.04
C THR A 143 -0.34 2.47 7.35
N ALA A 144 0.63 3.41 7.27
CA ALA A 144 1.93 3.18 6.64
C ALA A 144 2.62 1.95 7.25
N ILE A 145 3.19 1.09 6.40
CA ILE A 145 3.90 -0.13 6.83
C ILE A 145 5.14 0.19 7.68
N ALA A 146 5.60 -0.80 8.44
CA ALA A 146 6.84 -0.70 9.21
C ALA A 146 8.06 -0.43 8.31
N MET A 147 9.03 0.28 8.86
CA MET A 147 10.42 0.30 8.39
C MET A 147 11.27 -0.63 9.27
N ARG A 148 12.40 -1.09 8.75
CA ARG A 148 13.43 -1.74 9.57
C ARG A 148 14.21 -0.66 10.33
N ASN A 149 13.71 -0.30 11.51
CA ASN A 149 14.23 0.81 12.33
C ASN A 149 14.79 0.36 13.69
N CYS A 150 15.07 -0.93 13.85
CA CYS A 150 15.61 -1.49 15.08
C CYS A 150 17.05 -1.01 15.37
N ASP A 151 17.80 -0.63 14.33
CA ASP A 151 19.17 -0.12 14.48
C ASP A 151 19.21 1.27 15.13
N ASP A 152 18.09 2.02 15.03
CA ASP A 152 17.95 3.35 15.63
C ASP A 152 17.55 3.30 17.11
N ASN A 153 17.27 2.09 17.63
CA ASN A 153 16.84 1.87 19.00
C ASN A 153 17.97 1.20 19.82
N PRO A 154 18.40 1.78 20.95
CA PRO A 154 19.44 1.20 21.81
C PRO A 154 19.15 -0.23 22.30
N GLU A 155 17.87 -0.59 22.39
CA GLU A 155 17.42 -1.94 22.78
C GLU A 155 17.29 -2.89 21.59
N GLY A 156 17.55 -2.44 20.35
CA GLY A 156 17.40 -3.23 19.14
C GLY A 156 15.93 -3.56 18.77
N LYS A 157 14.97 -2.90 19.42
CA LYS A 157 13.54 -3.13 19.20
C LYS A 157 13.00 -2.31 18.02
N PHE A 158 12.03 -2.86 17.33
CA PHE A 158 11.26 -2.13 16.32
C PHE A 158 10.28 -1.16 16.98
N THR A 159 10.08 -0.01 16.35
CA THR A 159 9.09 0.99 16.75
C THR A 159 8.14 1.32 15.62
N TYR A 160 7.01 1.93 15.91
CA TYR A 160 6.11 2.42 14.85
C TYR A 160 6.84 3.49 14.03
N SER A 161 6.84 3.32 12.70
CA SER A 161 7.69 4.13 11.82
C SER A 161 7.24 5.59 11.71
N PHE A 162 5.96 5.86 11.90
CA PHE A 162 5.40 7.22 11.80
C PHE A 162 4.23 7.36 12.78
N PRO A 163 4.50 7.37 14.11
CA PRO A 163 3.44 7.26 15.12
C PRO A 163 2.42 8.39 15.04
N GLU A 164 2.85 9.62 14.79
CA GLU A 164 1.95 10.78 14.70
C GLU A 164 1.00 10.66 13.48
N TYR A 165 1.50 10.18 12.35
CA TYR A 165 0.70 9.96 11.14
C TYR A 165 -0.27 8.79 11.31
N ARG A 166 0.17 7.72 11.97
CA ARG A 166 -0.68 6.59 12.31
C ARG A 166 -1.84 7.04 13.21
N GLU A 167 -1.55 7.77 14.27
CA GLU A 167 -2.56 8.29 15.21
C GLU A 167 -3.53 9.27 14.52
N ALA A 168 -3.01 10.18 13.68
CA ALA A 168 -3.83 11.10 12.90
C ALA A 168 -4.78 10.35 11.94
N MET A 169 -4.30 9.31 11.24
CA MET A 169 -5.15 8.49 10.37
C MET A 169 -6.21 7.73 11.15
N ILE A 170 -5.88 7.16 12.32
CA ILE A 170 -6.82 6.45 13.19
C ILE A 170 -7.90 7.41 13.69
N ALA A 171 -7.51 8.58 14.18
CA ALA A 171 -8.45 9.61 14.65
C ALA A 171 -9.39 10.08 13.53
N PHE A 172 -8.83 10.33 12.34
CA PHE A 172 -9.58 10.73 11.15
C PHE A 172 -10.57 9.63 10.71
N ALA A 173 -10.11 8.37 10.61
CA ALA A 173 -10.96 7.24 10.23
C ALA A 173 -12.14 7.06 11.18
N ARG A 174 -11.90 7.21 12.49
CA ARG A 174 -12.97 7.17 13.52
C ARG A 174 -13.96 8.32 13.36
N LYS A 175 -13.47 9.56 13.18
CA LYS A 175 -14.30 10.75 13.00
C LYS A 175 -15.20 10.62 11.77
N GLU A 176 -14.64 10.17 10.67
CA GLU A 176 -15.33 10.09 9.37
C GLU A 176 -16.06 8.75 9.14
N ASN A 177 -15.99 7.83 10.12
CA ASN A 177 -16.55 6.48 10.05
C ASN A 177 -16.06 5.71 8.82
N ILE A 178 -14.74 5.66 8.62
CA ILE A 178 -14.08 4.98 7.51
C ILE A 178 -13.43 3.68 8.00
N PRO A 179 -13.58 2.54 7.30
CA PRO A 179 -12.82 1.33 7.56
C PRO A 179 -11.32 1.61 7.62
N LEU A 180 -10.67 1.16 8.67
CA LEU A 180 -9.22 1.30 8.86
C LEU A 180 -8.58 -0.06 9.13
N LEU A 181 -7.50 -0.33 8.43
CA LEU A 181 -6.64 -1.49 8.61
C LEU A 181 -5.28 -1.01 9.13
N ASP A 182 -4.96 -1.32 10.38
CA ASP A 182 -3.74 -0.87 11.03
C ASP A 182 -2.54 -1.73 10.64
N LEU A 183 -2.15 -1.62 9.36
CA LEU A 183 -1.07 -2.39 8.76
C LEU A 183 0.29 -2.02 9.36
N GLY A 184 0.49 -0.76 9.73
CA GLY A 184 1.71 -0.28 10.37
C GLY A 184 1.99 -1.01 11.67
N LYS A 185 0.98 -1.12 12.56
CA LYS A 185 1.11 -1.90 13.80
C LYS A 185 1.42 -3.37 13.50
N ALA A 186 0.61 -4.01 12.67
CA ALA A 186 0.72 -5.43 12.41
C ALA A 186 2.05 -5.82 11.71
N THR A 187 2.58 -4.96 10.84
CA THR A 187 3.89 -5.19 10.20
C THR A 187 5.05 -4.90 11.15
N THR A 188 4.92 -3.96 12.10
CA THR A 188 5.90 -3.76 13.18
C THR A 188 5.99 -5.00 14.06
N GLU A 189 4.85 -5.59 14.46
CA GLU A 189 4.80 -6.82 15.24
C GLU A 189 5.40 -8.03 14.49
N LEU A 190 5.20 -8.08 13.16
CA LEU A 190 5.85 -9.09 12.32
C LEU A 190 7.37 -8.90 12.30
N CYS A 191 7.86 -7.67 12.13
CA CYS A 191 9.28 -7.36 12.14
C CYS A 191 9.93 -7.71 13.50
N GLU A 192 9.26 -7.41 14.61
CA GLU A 192 9.71 -7.76 15.95
C GLU A 192 9.89 -9.28 16.11
N LYS A 193 8.92 -10.07 15.64
CA LYS A 193 9.01 -11.55 15.66
C LYS A 193 10.10 -12.08 14.75
N THR A 194 10.34 -11.43 13.60
CA THR A 194 11.33 -11.85 12.61
C THR A 194 12.75 -11.50 13.07
N GLY A 195 12.90 -10.48 13.88
CA GLY A 195 14.17 -9.97 14.38
C GLY A 195 14.95 -9.17 13.34
N ALA A 196 15.96 -8.43 13.81
CA ALA A 196 16.74 -7.49 13.02
C ALA A 196 17.39 -8.14 11.78
N GLU A 197 18.05 -9.28 11.96
CA GLU A 197 18.71 -9.98 10.85
C GLU A 197 17.72 -10.62 9.87
N GLY A 198 16.67 -11.27 10.39
CA GLY A 198 15.62 -11.85 9.56
C GLY A 198 14.91 -10.81 8.69
N CYS A 199 14.73 -9.59 9.19
CA CYS A 199 14.12 -8.50 8.46
C CYS A 199 14.94 -8.04 7.24
N LYS A 200 16.26 -8.26 7.17
CA LYS A 200 17.05 -8.01 5.97
C LYS A 200 16.56 -8.83 4.76
N GLN A 201 15.87 -9.96 5.00
CA GLN A 201 15.23 -10.74 3.94
C GLN A 201 13.89 -10.16 3.47
N LEU A 202 13.26 -9.34 4.30
CA LEU A 202 11.99 -8.68 3.98
C LEU A 202 12.23 -7.33 3.30
N PHE A 203 13.18 -6.55 3.79
CA PHE A 203 13.53 -5.23 3.28
C PHE A 203 14.58 -5.30 2.17
N LEU A 204 14.79 -4.20 1.45
CA LEU A 204 15.63 -4.14 0.27
C LEU A 204 17.13 -4.09 0.65
N TRP A 205 17.60 -5.19 1.23
CA TRP A 205 19.00 -5.48 1.50
C TRP A 205 19.52 -6.47 0.45
N VAL A 206 20.42 -6.01 -0.40
CA VAL A 206 20.92 -6.70 -1.60
C VAL A 206 22.43 -6.59 -1.60
N GLU A 207 23.11 -7.70 -1.80
CA GLU A 207 24.56 -7.75 -1.95
C GLU A 207 24.98 -7.35 -3.36
N PRO A 208 26.20 -6.77 -3.56
CA PRO A 208 26.73 -6.51 -4.88
C PRO A 208 26.76 -7.77 -5.76
N GLY A 209 26.21 -7.67 -6.97
CA GLY A 209 26.15 -8.78 -7.93
C GLY A 209 24.98 -9.76 -7.74
N GLU A 210 24.21 -9.68 -6.64
CA GLU A 210 23.07 -10.57 -6.39
C GLU A 210 21.98 -10.44 -7.48
N TYR A 211 21.77 -9.22 -8.00
CA TYR A 211 20.82 -8.91 -9.09
C TYR A 211 21.54 -8.16 -10.22
N PRO A 212 22.34 -8.83 -11.06
CA PRO A 212 23.27 -8.17 -11.99
C PRO A 212 22.57 -7.34 -13.08
N ASN A 213 21.31 -7.64 -13.40
CA ASN A 213 20.53 -6.96 -14.43
C ASN A 213 19.58 -5.90 -13.86
N SER A 214 19.66 -5.59 -12.57
CA SER A 214 18.80 -4.60 -11.92
C SER A 214 19.52 -3.29 -11.62
N LYS A 215 18.74 -2.28 -11.23
CA LYS A 215 19.30 -1.02 -10.69
C LYS A 215 20.02 -1.23 -9.34
N HIS A 216 19.85 -2.38 -8.72
CA HIS A 216 20.46 -2.73 -7.43
C HIS A 216 21.71 -3.62 -7.58
N LYS A 217 22.26 -3.73 -8.80
CA LYS A 217 23.43 -4.58 -9.13
C LYS A 217 24.66 -4.30 -8.27
N ASP A 218 24.83 -3.07 -7.79
CA ASP A 218 25.96 -2.64 -6.97
C ASP A 218 25.69 -2.80 -5.46
N GLY A 219 24.60 -3.48 -5.10
CA GLY A 219 24.15 -3.65 -3.73
C GLY A 219 23.24 -2.51 -3.25
N LYS A 220 22.47 -2.78 -2.21
CA LYS A 220 21.57 -1.81 -1.59
C LYS A 220 21.27 -2.21 -0.13
N GLN A 221 21.32 -1.25 0.78
CA GLN A 221 20.83 -1.40 2.15
C GLN A 221 19.74 -0.36 2.37
N ASP A 222 18.50 -0.80 2.35
CA ASP A 222 17.33 0.07 2.42
C ASP A 222 16.32 -0.50 3.42
N ASN A 223 16.02 0.28 4.43
CA ASN A 223 15.18 -0.07 5.57
C ASN A 223 13.67 0.27 5.35
N ALA A 224 13.30 0.81 4.19
CA ALA A 224 11.93 1.22 3.89
C ALA A 224 11.29 0.39 2.78
N HIS A 225 12.04 0.12 1.71
CA HIS A 225 11.51 -0.64 0.58
C HIS A 225 11.61 -2.15 0.82
N LEU A 226 10.74 -2.91 0.16
CA LEU A 226 10.61 -4.35 0.36
C LEU A 226 11.23 -5.13 -0.81
N LYS A 227 11.74 -6.32 -0.50
CA LYS A 227 11.95 -7.40 -1.47
C LYS A 227 10.63 -8.15 -1.70
N VAL A 228 10.58 -9.04 -2.68
CA VAL A 228 9.41 -9.90 -2.96
C VAL A 228 8.91 -10.63 -1.70
N ALA A 229 9.83 -11.19 -0.90
CA ALA A 229 9.48 -11.89 0.34
C ALA A 229 8.78 -10.96 1.35
N GLY A 230 9.28 -9.74 1.52
CA GLY A 230 8.67 -8.74 2.40
C GLY A 230 7.32 -8.26 1.88
N ALA A 231 7.21 -8.01 0.58
CA ALA A 231 5.95 -7.61 -0.04
C ALA A 231 4.87 -8.68 0.16
N ARG A 232 5.19 -9.96 -0.04
CA ARG A 232 4.29 -11.09 0.24
C ARG A 232 3.93 -11.17 1.72
N ALA A 233 4.91 -11.11 2.61
CA ALA A 233 4.66 -11.16 4.05
C ALA A 233 3.68 -10.04 4.47
N PHE A 234 3.89 -8.81 4.01
CA PHE A 234 3.07 -7.65 4.38
C PHE A 234 1.68 -7.69 3.72
N ALA A 235 1.58 -8.14 2.47
CA ALA A 235 0.29 -8.41 1.83
C ALA A 235 -0.50 -9.52 2.56
N GLY A 236 0.20 -10.54 3.06
CA GLY A 236 -0.39 -11.61 3.89
C GLY A 236 -0.94 -11.08 5.22
N VAL A 237 -0.21 -10.15 5.87
CA VAL A 237 -0.70 -9.44 7.07
C VAL A 237 -1.95 -8.63 6.74
N LEU A 238 -1.94 -7.87 5.63
CA LEU A 238 -3.11 -7.10 5.19
C LEU A 238 -4.33 -8.01 4.95
N ARG A 239 -4.13 -9.16 4.28
CA ARG A 239 -5.18 -10.19 4.13
C ARG A 239 -5.75 -10.61 5.49
N GLY A 240 -4.88 -10.87 6.47
CA GLY A 240 -5.28 -11.22 7.83
C GLY A 240 -6.15 -10.14 8.48
N LEU A 241 -5.75 -8.88 8.37
CA LEU A 241 -6.51 -7.74 8.89
C LEU A 241 -7.87 -7.60 8.21
N ILE A 242 -7.96 -7.79 6.89
CA ILE A 242 -9.24 -7.78 6.16
C ILE A 242 -10.15 -8.89 6.66
N LYS A 243 -9.63 -10.11 6.80
CA LYS A 243 -10.42 -11.26 7.29
C LYS A 243 -10.90 -11.04 8.73
N ALA A 244 -10.11 -10.40 9.58
CA ALA A 244 -10.44 -10.10 10.97
C ALA A 244 -11.35 -8.86 11.14
N TYR A 245 -11.55 -8.04 10.11
CA TYR A 245 -12.39 -6.85 10.19
C TYR A 245 -13.84 -7.23 10.47
N ASN A 246 -14.41 -6.72 11.57
CA ASN A 246 -15.74 -7.08 12.06
C ASN A 246 -16.56 -5.89 12.58
N GLN A 247 -16.17 -4.65 12.23
CA GLN A 247 -16.87 -3.45 12.68
C GLN A 247 -18.20 -3.25 11.93
N ASP A 248 -18.25 -3.69 10.66
CA ASP A 248 -19.43 -3.64 9.79
C ASP A 248 -19.21 -4.57 8.56
N ASP A 249 -20.14 -4.56 7.61
CA ASP A 249 -20.17 -5.42 6.42
C ASP A 249 -19.44 -4.84 5.19
N ARG A 250 -18.88 -3.64 5.30
CA ARG A 250 -18.26 -2.95 4.16
C ARG A 250 -17.12 -3.72 3.48
N LEU A 251 -16.45 -4.63 4.20
CA LEU A 251 -15.38 -5.48 3.63
C LEU A 251 -15.81 -6.91 3.30
N ASP A 252 -17.08 -7.28 3.47
CA ASP A 252 -17.53 -8.66 3.32
C ASP A 252 -17.38 -9.20 1.89
N PHE A 253 -17.59 -8.34 0.88
CA PHE A 253 -17.29 -8.71 -0.50
C PHE A 253 -15.82 -9.10 -0.67
N ILE A 254 -14.89 -8.28 -0.15
CA ILE A 254 -13.44 -8.56 -0.28
C ILE A 254 -13.09 -9.84 0.49
N LYS A 255 -13.60 -10.00 1.72
CA LYS A 255 -13.39 -11.24 2.52
C LYS A 255 -13.80 -12.48 1.74
N ALA A 256 -14.93 -12.42 1.03
CA ALA A 256 -15.44 -13.54 0.22
C ALA A 256 -14.53 -13.87 -0.98
N GLN A 257 -13.77 -12.90 -1.50
CA GLN A 257 -12.82 -13.10 -2.59
C GLN A 257 -11.46 -13.64 -2.11
N LEU A 258 -11.12 -13.48 -0.83
CA LEU A 258 -9.83 -13.94 -0.28
C LEU A 258 -9.80 -15.47 -0.09
N ARG A 259 -8.65 -16.06 -0.44
CA ARG A 259 -8.34 -17.48 -0.18
C ARG A 259 -7.81 -17.72 1.24
#